data_c2e1895bfe132f497a0e45817d5b7f0a
#
_entry.id   c2e1895bfe132f497a0e45817d5b7f0a
#
_cell.length_a   1.000
_cell.length_b   1.000
_cell.length_c   1.000
_cell.angle_alpha   90.00
_cell.angle_beta   90.00
_cell.angle_gamma   90.00
#
_symmetry.space_group_name_H-M   'P 1'
#
loop_
_entity.id
_entity.type
_entity.pdbx_description
1 polymer ?
#
loop_
_entity_poly.entity_id
_entity_poly.type
_entity_poly.pdbx_seq_one_letter_code
_entity_poly.pdbx_strand_id
1 'polypeptide(L)'
;MPNYDSILLCSDFDGTLAIQKHISERNISAVNKFMKKGGLFTICTGRTYHYITDIFDKIEPNTLIISLNGAVIIDHKSGKCLYKGFLSDNYTEPLEYILKYEEHIDVILIYYDEAIFPEEMSPKDYLSGKASFNDSRKVHKIVTVFNDALYAEKAQIEVSTLFKDTFECIRSWPTGLELLDINSTKGEAVKRLKGYTKRKTLVCVGDYENDISMIKAADIGYAVASGSIKLLNAADRISVPFEQDALESVIEEILTLP
;
A
#
# COMPACT_ATOMS: atom_id res chain seq x y z
N MET A 1 21.62 6.34 25.14
CA MET A 1 20.86 6.92 24.02
C MET A 1 19.80 5.92 23.61
N PRO A 2 18.59 6.34 23.25
CA PRO A 2 17.58 5.40 22.79
C PRO A 2 18.11 4.59 21.60
N ASN A 3 17.92 3.28 21.64
CA ASN A 3 18.35 2.35 20.62
C ASN A 3 17.10 1.79 19.93
N TYR A 4 17.03 1.91 18.59
CA TYR A 4 15.91 1.41 17.80
C TYR A 4 16.16 0.04 17.17
N ASP A 5 17.23 -0.68 17.57
CA ASP A 5 17.63 -1.96 16.96
C ASP A 5 16.53 -3.04 16.96
N SER A 6 15.51 -2.90 17.80
CA SER A 6 14.38 -3.83 17.84
C SER A 6 13.23 -3.43 16.94
N ILE A 7 13.24 -2.21 16.35
CA ILE A 7 12.07 -1.61 15.70
C ILE A 7 12.17 -1.71 14.18
N LEU A 8 11.08 -2.14 13.55
CA LEU A 8 10.79 -2.01 12.13
C LEU A 8 9.65 -1.01 11.97
N LEU A 9 9.94 0.14 11.33
CA LEU A 9 8.96 1.17 10.99
C LEU A 9 8.59 1.05 9.51
N CYS A 10 7.32 0.76 9.24
CA CYS A 10 6.73 0.69 7.91
C CYS A 10 5.81 1.89 7.70
N SER A 11 6.08 2.70 6.69
CA SER A 11 5.24 3.85 6.35
C SER A 11 4.56 3.63 5.00
N ASP A 12 3.28 3.99 4.90
CA ASP A 12 2.72 4.28 3.60
C ASP A 12 3.43 5.48 2.97
N PHE A 13 3.21 5.68 1.66
CA PHE A 13 3.89 6.71 0.89
C PHE A 13 3.01 7.93 0.67
N ASP A 14 1.90 7.79 -0.08
CA ASP A 14 1.04 8.90 -0.49
C ASP A 14 0.11 9.33 0.66
N GLY A 15 0.22 10.57 1.14
CA GLY A 15 -0.60 11.08 2.26
C GLY A 15 -0.05 10.75 3.65
N THR A 16 1.03 9.97 3.72
CA THR A 16 1.70 9.58 4.98
C THR A 16 3.15 10.06 5.01
N LEU A 17 4.01 9.57 4.12
CA LEU A 17 5.41 10.02 4.01
C LEU A 17 5.53 11.22 3.09
N ALA A 18 4.80 11.23 1.96
CA ALA A 18 4.93 12.21 0.89
C ALA A 18 3.58 12.62 0.28
N ILE A 19 3.54 13.83 -0.28
CA ILE A 19 2.50 14.26 -1.23
C ILE A 19 3.21 14.67 -2.52
N GLN A 20 2.82 14.06 -3.66
CA GLN A 20 3.45 14.31 -4.96
C GLN A 20 4.98 14.19 -4.92
N LYS A 21 5.52 13.19 -4.19
CA LYS A 21 6.95 12.97 -3.93
C LYS A 21 7.65 14.06 -3.12
N HIS A 22 6.91 15.03 -2.60
CA HIS A 22 7.47 16.01 -1.68
C HIS A 22 7.42 15.48 -0.25
N ILE A 23 8.57 15.44 0.41
CA ILE A 23 8.74 15.05 1.81
C ILE A 23 9.30 16.25 2.57
N SER A 24 8.77 16.55 3.73
CA SER A 24 9.28 17.66 4.56
C SER A 24 10.68 17.38 5.08
N GLU A 25 11.48 18.42 5.26
CA GLU A 25 12.83 18.31 5.84
C GLU A 25 12.83 17.71 7.26
N ARG A 26 11.78 17.93 8.02
CA ARG A 26 11.62 17.36 9.37
C ARG A 26 11.39 15.86 9.31
N ASN A 27 10.49 15.36 8.46
CA ASN A 27 10.30 13.93 8.24
C ASN A 27 11.58 13.28 7.68
N ILE A 28 12.29 13.91 6.72
CA ILE A 28 13.58 13.44 6.20
C ILE A 28 14.60 13.28 7.35
N SER A 29 14.74 14.32 8.16
CA SER A 29 15.69 14.33 9.30
C SER A 29 15.34 13.26 10.33
N ALA A 30 14.06 13.13 10.70
CA ALA A 30 13.60 12.17 11.71
C ALA A 30 13.83 10.73 11.25
N VAL A 31 13.43 10.38 10.03
CA VAL A 31 13.61 9.02 9.46
C VAL A 31 15.10 8.67 9.33
N ASN A 32 15.93 9.57 8.80
CA ASN A 32 17.36 9.34 8.70
C ASN A 32 18.03 9.18 10.07
N LYS A 33 17.61 9.95 11.07
CA LYS A 33 18.10 9.82 12.45
C LYS A 33 17.64 8.52 13.10
N PHE A 34 16.41 8.07 12.85
CA PHE A 34 15.89 6.79 13.29
C PHE A 34 16.74 5.63 12.73
N MET A 35 17.00 5.62 11.42
CA MET A 35 17.85 4.61 10.77
C MET A 35 19.30 4.62 11.30
N LYS A 36 19.90 5.80 11.49
CA LYS A 36 21.25 5.94 12.06
C LYS A 36 21.37 5.39 13.49
N LYS A 37 20.26 5.33 14.23
CA LYS A 37 20.20 4.77 15.58
C LYS A 37 19.78 3.29 15.61
N GLY A 38 19.88 2.58 14.49
CA GLY A 38 19.67 1.13 14.40
C GLY A 38 18.26 0.71 13.97
N GLY A 39 17.31 1.64 13.84
CA GLY A 39 15.96 1.33 13.35
C GLY A 39 15.95 0.86 11.90
N LEU A 40 15.06 -0.05 11.56
CA LEU A 40 14.76 -0.39 10.18
C LEU A 40 13.55 0.40 9.70
N PHE A 41 13.72 1.10 8.59
CA PHE A 41 12.67 1.87 7.94
C PHE A 41 12.39 1.33 6.54
N THR A 42 11.11 1.19 6.20
CA THR A 42 10.65 0.85 4.85
C THR A 42 9.40 1.61 4.44
N ILE A 43 9.18 1.61 3.13
CA ILE A 43 7.96 2.11 2.49
C ILE A 43 7.08 0.92 2.11
N CYS A 44 5.77 1.02 2.40
CA CYS A 44 4.74 0.06 2.05
C CYS A 44 3.66 0.77 1.22
N THR A 45 3.72 0.69 -0.10
CA THR A 45 2.93 1.54 -1.01
C THR A 45 2.11 0.76 -2.02
N GLY A 46 1.01 1.36 -2.49
CA GLY A 46 0.26 0.91 -3.67
C GLY A 46 0.98 1.16 -5.00
N ARG A 47 1.99 2.03 -5.01
CA ARG A 47 2.78 2.37 -6.20
C ARG A 47 3.70 1.23 -6.62
N THR A 48 4.16 1.27 -7.88
CA THR A 48 5.28 0.43 -8.33
C THR A 48 6.57 0.87 -7.63
N TYR A 49 7.51 -0.07 -7.46
CA TYR A 49 8.83 0.24 -6.91
C TYR A 49 9.52 1.40 -7.65
N HIS A 50 9.47 1.41 -8.98
CA HIS A 50 10.10 2.45 -9.80
C HIS A 50 9.56 3.86 -9.53
N TYR A 51 8.31 3.99 -9.11
CA TYR A 51 7.72 5.29 -8.81
C TYR A 51 8.38 5.99 -7.61
N ILE A 52 8.80 5.22 -6.61
CA ILE A 52 9.34 5.76 -5.36
C ILE A 52 10.86 5.92 -5.35
N THR A 53 11.56 5.42 -6.37
CA THR A 53 13.04 5.53 -6.41
C THR A 53 13.55 6.97 -6.48
N ASP A 54 12.75 7.90 -6.99
CA ASP A 54 13.12 9.32 -7.12
C ASP A 54 13.33 10.02 -5.77
N ILE A 55 12.88 9.43 -4.66
CA ILE A 55 13.06 10.06 -3.33
C ILE A 55 14.26 9.46 -2.55
N PHE A 56 14.99 8.51 -3.12
CA PHE A 56 16.04 7.80 -2.40
C PHE A 56 17.29 8.64 -2.12
N ASP A 57 17.48 9.74 -2.83
CA ASP A 57 18.47 10.77 -2.50
C ASP A 57 18.18 11.45 -1.16
N LYS A 58 16.92 11.49 -0.72
CA LYS A 58 16.46 12.11 0.53
C LYS A 58 16.29 11.06 1.64
N ILE A 59 15.55 9.99 1.35
CA ILE A 59 15.29 8.87 2.26
C ILE A 59 15.43 7.57 1.47
N GLU A 60 16.54 6.88 1.65
CA GLU A 60 16.71 5.53 1.14
C GLU A 60 16.33 4.52 2.23
N PRO A 61 15.28 3.69 2.03
CA PRO A 61 14.95 2.63 2.99
C PRO A 61 16.15 1.73 3.25
N ASN A 62 16.38 1.36 4.51
CA ASN A 62 17.52 0.52 4.89
C ASN A 62 17.16 -0.97 5.03
N THR A 63 16.00 -1.36 4.53
CA THR A 63 15.53 -2.75 4.43
C THR A 63 14.69 -2.94 3.15
N LEU A 64 14.03 -4.10 3.01
CA LEU A 64 13.20 -4.45 1.85
C LEU A 64 12.03 -3.48 1.70
N ILE A 65 11.61 -3.22 0.46
CA ILE A 65 10.49 -2.34 0.13
C ILE A 65 9.27 -3.20 -0.22
N ILE A 66 8.10 -2.73 0.21
CA ILE A 66 6.80 -3.31 -0.13
C ILE A 66 6.13 -2.41 -1.15
N SER A 67 5.81 -2.95 -2.33
CA SER A 67 5.12 -2.24 -3.40
C SER A 67 3.86 -2.98 -3.86
N LEU A 68 3.04 -2.33 -4.71
CA LEU A 68 1.78 -2.84 -5.23
C LEU A 68 0.85 -3.36 -4.12
N ASN A 69 0.71 -2.58 -3.02
CA ASN A 69 -0.09 -2.91 -1.84
C ASN A 69 0.24 -4.26 -1.18
N GLY A 70 1.48 -4.74 -1.34
CA GLY A 70 1.94 -5.99 -0.73
C GLY A 70 2.15 -7.13 -1.73
N ALA A 71 1.77 -6.96 -2.99
CA ALA A 71 1.99 -7.97 -4.03
C ALA A 71 3.47 -8.17 -4.37
N VAL A 72 4.34 -7.20 -4.09
CA VAL A 72 5.79 -7.32 -4.33
C VAL A 72 6.58 -6.90 -3.09
N ILE A 73 7.54 -7.73 -2.69
CA ILE A 73 8.58 -7.38 -1.71
C ILE A 73 9.93 -7.49 -2.41
N ILE A 74 10.65 -6.37 -2.46
CA ILE A 74 11.91 -6.25 -3.22
C ILE A 74 13.05 -5.75 -2.34
N ASP A 75 14.22 -6.36 -2.50
CA ASP A 75 15.48 -5.79 -2.06
C ASP A 75 15.96 -4.81 -3.14
N HIS A 76 15.77 -3.53 -2.89
CA HIS A 76 16.09 -2.47 -3.83
C HIS A 76 17.60 -2.35 -4.12
N LYS A 77 18.47 -2.84 -3.22
CA LYS A 77 19.93 -2.79 -3.40
C LYS A 77 20.43 -3.85 -4.38
N SER A 78 19.86 -5.06 -4.30
CA SER A 78 20.20 -6.15 -5.21
C SER A 78 19.28 -6.29 -6.41
N GLY A 79 18.12 -5.60 -6.41
CA GLY A 79 17.05 -5.77 -7.39
C GLY A 79 16.28 -7.10 -7.27
N LYS A 80 16.55 -7.89 -6.23
CA LYS A 80 15.94 -9.21 -6.06
C LYS A 80 14.54 -9.08 -5.44
N CYS A 81 13.53 -9.63 -6.12
CA CYS A 81 12.20 -9.82 -5.53
C CYS A 81 12.21 -11.05 -4.61
N LEU A 82 11.83 -10.86 -3.34
CA LEU A 82 11.73 -11.92 -2.34
C LEU A 82 10.32 -12.50 -2.29
N TYR A 83 9.33 -11.74 -2.71
CA TYR A 83 7.94 -12.17 -2.80
C TYR A 83 7.29 -11.53 -4.03
N LYS A 84 6.53 -12.32 -4.76
CA LYS A 84 5.62 -11.90 -5.82
C LYS A 84 4.28 -12.60 -5.60
N GLY A 85 3.24 -11.85 -5.33
CA GLY A 85 1.86 -12.33 -5.26
C GLY A 85 1.14 -11.99 -6.56
N PHE A 86 0.23 -12.86 -6.95
CA PHE A 86 -0.56 -12.71 -8.18
C PHE A 86 -2.02 -13.00 -7.88
N LEU A 87 -2.90 -12.35 -8.62
CA LEU A 87 -4.31 -12.71 -8.63
C LEU A 87 -4.46 -14.17 -9.07
N SER A 88 -5.39 -14.89 -8.43
CA SER A 88 -5.78 -16.23 -8.86
C SER A 88 -6.49 -16.18 -10.22
N ASP A 89 -6.47 -17.29 -10.96
CA ASP A 89 -6.90 -17.34 -12.37
C ASP A 89 -8.37 -16.93 -12.60
N ASN A 90 -9.20 -16.95 -11.55
CA ASN A 90 -10.60 -16.54 -11.61
C ASN A 90 -10.84 -15.04 -11.28
N TYR A 91 -9.81 -14.18 -11.36
CA TYR A 91 -9.95 -12.74 -11.06
C TYR A 91 -10.91 -11.99 -11.99
N THR A 92 -11.30 -12.57 -13.11
CA THR A 92 -12.32 -12.02 -14.00
C THR A 92 -13.72 -12.03 -13.35
N GLU A 93 -14.01 -12.98 -12.47
CA GLU A 93 -15.30 -13.06 -11.77
C GLU A 93 -15.57 -11.81 -10.92
N PRO A 94 -14.72 -11.41 -9.93
CA PRO A 94 -14.92 -10.16 -9.21
C PRO A 94 -14.87 -8.91 -10.09
N LEU A 95 -14.07 -8.92 -11.16
CA LEU A 95 -14.02 -7.81 -12.10
C LEU A 95 -15.36 -7.61 -12.84
N GLU A 96 -16.07 -8.68 -13.20
CA GLU A 96 -17.40 -8.61 -13.80
C GLU A 96 -18.42 -7.92 -12.87
N TYR A 97 -18.31 -8.11 -11.56
CA TYR A 97 -19.13 -7.38 -10.58
C TYR A 97 -18.78 -5.89 -10.54
N ILE A 98 -17.50 -5.52 -10.62
CA ILE A 98 -17.06 -4.13 -10.71
C ILE A 98 -17.62 -3.49 -12.00
N LEU A 99 -17.57 -4.21 -13.11
CA LEU A 99 -18.02 -3.75 -14.43
C LEU A 99 -19.52 -3.57 -14.57
N LYS A 100 -20.35 -4.00 -13.59
CA LYS A 100 -21.77 -3.59 -13.54
C LYS A 100 -21.94 -2.07 -13.43
N TYR A 101 -20.91 -1.37 -13.02
CA TYR A 101 -20.86 0.09 -12.88
C TYR A 101 -20.06 0.75 -14.01
N GLU A 102 -19.97 0.15 -15.19
CA GLU A 102 -19.11 0.58 -16.31
C GLU A 102 -19.28 2.04 -16.71
N GLU A 103 -20.51 2.60 -16.64
CA GLU A 103 -20.80 4.00 -16.96
C GLU A 103 -20.11 4.98 -16.00
N HIS A 104 -19.69 4.50 -14.83
CA HIS A 104 -19.01 5.25 -13.79
C HIS A 104 -17.51 4.91 -13.68
N ILE A 105 -16.97 4.15 -14.62
CA ILE A 105 -15.55 3.76 -14.64
C ILE A 105 -14.85 4.52 -15.78
N ASP A 106 -13.81 5.29 -15.42
CA ASP A 106 -12.99 6.01 -16.37
C ASP A 106 -11.96 5.08 -17.04
N VAL A 107 -11.25 4.26 -16.25
CA VAL A 107 -10.19 3.38 -16.75
C VAL A 107 -9.94 2.19 -15.81
N ILE A 108 -9.49 1.08 -16.38
CA ILE A 108 -8.96 -0.08 -15.68
C ILE A 108 -7.45 -0.12 -15.92
N LEU A 109 -6.67 -0.22 -14.83
CA LEU A 109 -5.21 -0.31 -14.86
C LEU A 109 -4.78 -1.70 -14.42
N ILE A 110 -4.05 -2.42 -15.28
CA ILE A 110 -3.65 -3.80 -15.05
C ILE A 110 -2.15 -3.84 -14.78
N TYR A 111 -1.76 -4.33 -13.61
CA TYR A 111 -0.37 -4.44 -13.20
C TYR A 111 0.13 -5.87 -13.44
N TYR A 112 0.71 -6.09 -14.60
CA TYR A 112 1.33 -7.35 -14.96
C TYR A 112 2.71 -7.53 -14.32
N ASP A 113 3.12 -8.81 -14.14
CA ASP A 113 4.49 -9.13 -13.74
C ASP A 113 5.51 -8.56 -14.75
N GLU A 114 6.62 -8.05 -14.23
CA GLU A 114 7.71 -7.42 -14.99
C GLU A 114 7.35 -6.13 -15.74
N ALA A 115 6.11 -5.66 -15.67
CA ALA A 115 5.74 -4.36 -16.23
C ALA A 115 6.15 -3.22 -15.27
N ILE A 116 6.79 -2.18 -15.81
CA ILE A 116 7.16 -0.97 -15.04
C ILE A 116 5.91 -0.11 -14.80
N PHE A 117 5.02 -0.04 -15.78
CA PHE A 117 3.79 0.73 -15.75
C PHE A 117 2.59 -0.20 -15.95
N PRO A 118 1.41 0.15 -15.40
CA PRO A 118 0.19 -0.59 -15.70
C PRO A 118 -0.20 -0.44 -17.17
N GLU A 119 -0.90 -1.45 -17.70
CA GLU A 119 -1.61 -1.33 -18.96
C GLU A 119 -3.01 -0.78 -18.72
N GLU A 120 -3.41 0.16 -19.55
CA GLU A 120 -4.74 0.78 -19.47
C GLU A 120 -5.73 0.03 -20.35
N MET A 121 -6.94 -0.16 -19.84
CA MET A 121 -8.04 -0.80 -20.55
C MET A 121 -9.33 0.01 -20.34
N SER A 122 -10.04 0.26 -21.43
CA SER A 122 -11.39 0.83 -21.36
C SER A 122 -12.40 -0.26 -20.95
N PRO A 123 -13.32 0.02 -20.00
CA PRO A 123 -14.41 -0.91 -19.68
C PRO A 123 -15.22 -1.34 -20.92
N LYS A 124 -15.53 -0.40 -21.81
CA LYS A 124 -16.28 -0.65 -23.05
C LYS A 124 -15.55 -1.57 -24.02
N ASP A 125 -14.22 -1.42 -24.14
CA ASP A 125 -13.42 -2.29 -25.01
C ASP A 125 -13.33 -3.71 -24.46
N TYR A 126 -13.23 -3.85 -23.13
CA TYR A 126 -13.27 -5.15 -22.47
C TYR A 126 -14.63 -5.84 -22.69
N LEU A 127 -15.74 -5.18 -22.36
CA LEU A 127 -17.10 -5.73 -22.49
C LEU A 127 -17.51 -6.03 -23.94
N SER A 128 -16.97 -5.27 -24.90
CA SER A 128 -17.21 -5.52 -26.33
C SER A 128 -16.29 -6.59 -26.95
N GLY A 129 -15.36 -7.14 -26.16
CA GLY A 129 -14.38 -8.12 -26.62
C GLY A 129 -13.28 -7.54 -27.52
N LYS A 130 -13.15 -6.22 -27.64
CA LYS A 130 -12.06 -5.57 -28.37
C LYS A 130 -10.74 -5.60 -27.61
N ALA A 131 -10.79 -5.63 -26.27
CA ALA A 131 -9.67 -5.79 -25.40
C ALA A 131 -9.90 -7.00 -24.47
N SER A 132 -8.84 -7.71 -24.13
CA SER A 132 -8.87 -8.82 -23.18
C SER A 132 -7.61 -8.83 -22.36
N PHE A 133 -7.65 -9.50 -21.22
CA PHE A 133 -6.44 -9.74 -20.44
C PHE A 133 -5.46 -10.61 -21.25
N ASN A 134 -4.18 -10.35 -21.05
CA ASN A 134 -3.14 -11.18 -21.62
C ASN A 134 -2.91 -12.41 -20.74
N ASP A 135 -3.59 -13.52 -21.07
CA ASP A 135 -3.58 -14.77 -20.31
C ASP A 135 -2.18 -15.42 -20.18
N SER A 136 -1.20 -14.98 -20.99
CA SER A 136 0.19 -15.45 -20.87
C SER A 136 0.98 -14.77 -19.76
N ARG A 137 0.48 -13.67 -19.19
CA ARG A 137 1.13 -12.88 -18.16
C ARG A 137 0.38 -12.95 -16.84
N LYS A 138 1.12 -13.07 -15.74
CA LYS A 138 0.55 -13.02 -14.39
C LYS A 138 0.22 -11.58 -14.01
N VAL A 139 -0.91 -11.39 -13.34
CA VAL A 139 -1.40 -10.09 -12.87
C VAL A 139 -1.17 -9.97 -11.37
N HIS A 140 -0.50 -8.90 -10.94
CA HIS A 140 -0.31 -8.59 -9.52
C HIS A 140 -1.56 -8.00 -8.89
N LYS A 141 -2.15 -7.02 -9.57
CA LYS A 141 -3.38 -6.33 -9.15
C LYS A 141 -4.07 -5.65 -10.31
N ILE A 142 -5.34 -5.35 -10.13
CA ILE A 142 -6.14 -4.52 -11.02
C ILE A 142 -6.61 -3.29 -10.24
N VAL A 143 -6.52 -2.12 -10.85
CA VAL A 143 -7.05 -0.86 -10.30
C VAL A 143 -8.14 -0.36 -11.22
N THR A 144 -9.31 -0.11 -10.66
CA THR A 144 -10.43 0.50 -11.37
C THR A 144 -10.61 1.93 -10.87
N VAL A 145 -10.52 2.90 -11.77
CA VAL A 145 -10.71 4.31 -11.46
C VAL A 145 -12.12 4.70 -11.81
N PHE A 146 -12.87 5.16 -10.82
CA PHE A 146 -14.24 5.63 -10.96
C PHE A 146 -14.28 7.15 -11.09
N ASN A 147 -15.33 7.67 -11.75
CA ASN A 147 -15.63 9.11 -11.78
C ASN A 147 -16.43 9.59 -10.56
N ASP A 148 -16.97 8.67 -9.75
CA ASP A 148 -17.75 8.96 -8.55
C ASP A 148 -17.42 7.95 -7.43
N ALA A 149 -17.06 8.48 -6.25
CA ALA A 149 -16.69 7.70 -5.07
C ALA A 149 -17.84 6.80 -4.56
N LEU A 150 -19.10 7.18 -4.77
CA LEU A 150 -20.27 6.40 -4.37
C LEU A 150 -20.28 5.02 -5.08
N TYR A 151 -19.96 5.00 -6.38
CA TYR A 151 -19.95 3.75 -7.14
C TYR A 151 -18.72 2.91 -6.85
N ALA A 152 -17.58 3.53 -6.58
CA ALA A 152 -16.40 2.82 -6.07
C ALA A 152 -16.71 2.12 -4.76
N GLU A 153 -17.41 2.77 -3.83
CA GLU A 153 -17.80 2.18 -2.54
C GLU A 153 -18.83 1.05 -2.69
N LYS A 154 -19.85 1.23 -3.55
CA LYS A 154 -20.82 0.16 -3.83
C LYS A 154 -20.15 -1.08 -4.41
N ALA A 155 -19.28 -0.91 -5.41
CA ALA A 155 -18.52 -2.01 -6.00
C ALA A 155 -17.61 -2.69 -4.97
N GLN A 156 -16.92 -1.92 -4.12
CA GLN A 156 -16.11 -2.46 -3.03
C GLN A 156 -16.93 -3.34 -2.10
N ILE A 157 -18.06 -2.87 -1.61
CA ILE A 157 -18.91 -3.61 -0.65
C ILE A 157 -19.40 -4.92 -1.28
N GLU A 158 -19.89 -4.87 -2.52
CA GLU A 158 -20.39 -6.04 -3.23
C GLU A 158 -19.30 -7.10 -3.42
N VAL A 159 -18.14 -6.71 -3.98
CA VAL A 159 -17.03 -7.61 -4.26
C VAL A 159 -16.41 -8.16 -2.96
N SER A 160 -16.18 -7.30 -1.96
CA SER A 160 -15.64 -7.74 -0.67
C SER A 160 -16.58 -8.68 0.08
N THR A 161 -17.89 -8.61 -0.16
CA THR A 161 -18.85 -9.54 0.46
C THR A 161 -18.82 -10.92 -0.22
N LEU A 162 -18.76 -10.94 -1.54
CA LEU A 162 -18.87 -12.16 -2.34
C LEU A 162 -17.55 -12.93 -2.45
N PHE A 163 -16.42 -12.25 -2.46
CA PHE A 163 -15.10 -12.81 -2.78
C PHE A 163 -14.07 -12.69 -1.65
N LYS A 164 -14.49 -12.38 -0.43
CA LYS A 164 -13.65 -12.13 0.76
C LYS A 164 -12.61 -13.21 1.10
N ASP A 165 -12.83 -14.44 0.66
CA ASP A 165 -11.95 -15.57 0.99
C ASP A 165 -10.84 -15.77 -0.08
N THR A 166 -10.92 -15.04 -1.20
CA THR A 166 -9.99 -15.17 -2.32
C THR A 166 -9.33 -13.84 -2.69
N PHE A 167 -10.11 -12.77 -2.64
CA PHE A 167 -9.65 -11.45 -3.08
C PHE A 167 -9.82 -10.39 -1.99
N GLU A 168 -8.85 -9.48 -1.92
CA GLU A 168 -8.99 -8.21 -1.23
C GLU A 168 -9.47 -7.16 -2.23
N CYS A 169 -10.59 -6.52 -1.95
CA CYS A 169 -11.12 -5.43 -2.74
C CYS A 169 -11.13 -4.17 -1.87
N ILE A 170 -10.22 -3.23 -2.12
CA ILE A 170 -9.93 -2.12 -1.21
C ILE A 170 -9.79 -0.80 -1.96
N ARG A 171 -10.15 0.32 -1.32
CA ARG A 171 -9.90 1.66 -1.86
C ARG A 171 -8.56 2.20 -1.36
N SER A 172 -7.78 2.75 -2.29
CA SER A 172 -6.53 3.47 -2.00
C SER A 172 -6.70 4.99 -2.06
N TRP A 173 -7.82 5.46 -2.61
CA TRP A 173 -8.34 6.83 -2.60
C TRP A 173 -9.86 6.78 -2.90
N PRO A 174 -10.62 7.89 -2.75
CA PRO A 174 -12.09 7.84 -2.83
C PRO A 174 -12.67 7.16 -4.08
N THR A 175 -12.04 7.37 -5.25
CA THR A 175 -12.50 6.82 -6.54
C THR A 175 -11.64 5.68 -7.07
N GLY A 176 -10.61 5.24 -6.35
CA GLY A 176 -9.70 4.18 -6.78
C GLY A 176 -9.94 2.87 -6.06
N LEU A 177 -10.48 1.88 -6.75
CA LEU A 177 -10.75 0.54 -6.25
C LEU A 177 -9.68 -0.42 -6.75
N GLU A 178 -9.08 -1.16 -5.83
CA GLU A 178 -8.03 -2.14 -6.14
C GLU A 178 -8.48 -3.56 -5.81
N LEU A 179 -8.22 -4.47 -6.74
CA LEU A 179 -8.41 -5.90 -6.57
C LEU A 179 -7.04 -6.57 -6.45
N LEU A 180 -6.83 -7.28 -5.33
CA LEU A 180 -5.61 -8.01 -5.01
C LEU A 180 -5.94 -9.45 -4.60
N ASP A 181 -4.95 -10.33 -4.63
CA ASP A 181 -5.04 -11.62 -3.93
C ASP A 181 -5.08 -11.39 -2.41
N ILE A 182 -5.87 -12.18 -1.70
CA ILE A 182 -6.07 -12.03 -0.25
C ILE A 182 -4.76 -12.15 0.55
N ASN A 183 -3.77 -12.88 0.02
CA ASN A 183 -2.44 -13.02 0.63
C ASN A 183 -1.46 -11.93 0.21
N SER A 184 -1.87 -10.98 -0.63
CA SER A 184 -1.03 -9.91 -1.20
C SER A 184 -1.46 -8.53 -0.70
N THR A 185 -1.90 -8.44 0.56
CA THR A 185 -2.26 -7.18 1.21
C THR A 185 -1.04 -6.52 1.89
N LYS A 186 -1.13 -5.22 2.17
CA LYS A 186 -0.11 -4.51 2.97
C LYS A 186 0.12 -5.21 4.32
N GLY A 187 -0.95 -5.70 4.95
CA GLY A 187 -0.86 -6.42 6.23
C GLY A 187 -0.06 -7.71 6.15
N GLU A 188 -0.32 -8.55 5.13
CA GLU A 188 0.42 -9.78 4.92
C GLU A 188 1.88 -9.51 4.56
N ALA A 189 2.14 -8.45 3.80
CA ALA A 189 3.49 -8.06 3.41
C ALA A 189 4.34 -7.58 4.61
N VAL A 190 3.78 -6.76 5.52
CA VAL A 190 4.53 -6.32 6.72
C VAL A 190 4.79 -7.45 7.71
N LYS A 191 3.89 -8.44 7.82
CA LYS A 191 4.13 -9.67 8.60
C LYS A 191 5.31 -10.46 8.03
N ARG A 192 5.35 -10.66 6.69
CA ARG A 192 6.48 -11.30 6.01
C ARG A 192 7.78 -10.53 6.26
N LEU A 193 7.73 -9.19 6.10
CA LEU A 193 8.89 -8.34 6.34
C LEU A 193 9.39 -8.42 7.77
N LYS A 194 8.51 -8.40 8.78
CA LYS A 194 8.86 -8.63 10.18
C LYS A 194 9.58 -9.98 10.35
N GLY A 195 9.08 -11.03 9.70
CA GLY A 195 9.71 -12.36 9.68
C GLY A 195 11.11 -12.37 9.06
N TYR A 196 11.32 -11.68 7.93
CA TYR A 196 12.63 -11.57 7.28
C TYR A 196 13.64 -10.78 8.11
N THR A 197 13.22 -9.68 8.71
CA THR A 197 14.10 -8.78 9.49
C THR A 197 14.31 -9.24 10.94
N LYS A 198 13.44 -10.12 11.45
CA LYS A 198 13.44 -10.61 12.84
C LYS A 198 13.38 -9.49 13.89
N ARG A 199 12.83 -8.33 13.54
CA ARG A 199 12.64 -7.25 14.50
C ARG A 199 11.51 -7.58 15.48
N LYS A 200 11.65 -7.17 16.73
CA LYS A 200 10.69 -7.48 17.80
C LYS A 200 9.42 -6.66 17.65
N THR A 201 9.57 -5.37 17.35
CA THR A 201 8.47 -4.40 17.29
C THR A 201 8.26 -3.92 15.86
N LEU A 202 7.05 -4.13 15.36
CA LEU A 202 6.57 -3.61 14.09
C LEU A 202 5.68 -2.40 14.35
N VAL A 203 6.10 -1.24 13.87
CA VAL A 203 5.32 -0.01 13.87
C VAL A 203 4.89 0.29 12.44
N CYS A 204 3.62 0.56 12.23
CA CYS A 204 3.08 0.92 10.92
C CYS A 204 2.37 2.27 10.98
N VAL A 205 2.51 3.06 9.91
CA VAL A 205 1.87 4.38 9.76
C VAL A 205 1.19 4.46 8.40
N GLY A 206 -0.06 4.91 8.35
CA GLY A 206 -0.84 5.04 7.12
C GLY A 206 -1.93 6.09 7.23
N ASP A 207 -2.62 6.37 6.12
CA ASP A 207 -3.68 7.38 6.04
C ASP A 207 -4.99 6.91 5.39
N TYR A 208 -4.98 5.83 4.60
CA TYR A 208 -6.19 5.44 3.88
C TYR A 208 -6.64 3.99 4.13
N GLU A 209 -7.74 3.56 3.48
CA GLU A 209 -8.38 2.26 3.76
C GLU A 209 -7.46 1.06 3.43
N ASN A 210 -6.60 1.16 2.41
CA ASN A 210 -5.62 0.11 2.05
C ASN A 210 -4.53 -0.11 3.12
N ASP A 211 -4.41 0.81 4.09
CA ASP A 211 -3.50 0.67 5.23
C ASP A 211 -4.11 -0.07 6.41
N ILE A 212 -5.42 -0.26 6.45
CA ILE A 212 -6.11 -0.89 7.59
C ILE A 212 -5.51 -2.27 7.91
N SER A 213 -5.22 -3.08 6.88
CA SER A 213 -4.61 -4.39 7.07
C SER A 213 -3.19 -4.29 7.67
N MET A 214 -2.41 -3.30 7.25
CA MET A 214 -1.06 -3.03 7.74
C MET A 214 -1.09 -2.55 9.20
N ILE A 215 -1.95 -1.61 9.52
CA ILE A 215 -2.13 -1.06 10.87
C ILE A 215 -2.56 -2.17 11.84
N LYS A 216 -3.52 -3.01 11.46
CA LYS A 216 -3.96 -4.16 12.29
C LYS A 216 -2.91 -5.26 12.44
N ALA A 217 -1.97 -5.38 11.53
CA ALA A 217 -0.89 -6.36 11.59
C ALA A 217 0.31 -5.89 12.43
N ALA A 218 0.37 -4.60 12.75
CA ALA A 218 1.44 -3.99 13.54
C ALA A 218 1.34 -4.36 15.03
N ASP A 219 2.45 -4.26 15.74
CA ASP A 219 2.43 -4.23 17.21
C ASP A 219 1.93 -2.86 17.71
N ILE A 220 2.15 -1.80 16.91
CA ILE A 220 1.62 -0.45 17.14
C ILE A 220 1.27 0.16 15.79
N GLY A 221 -0.02 0.34 15.54
CA GLY A 221 -0.54 0.94 14.32
C GLY A 221 -0.93 2.40 14.50
N TYR A 222 -0.34 3.29 13.70
CA TYR A 222 -0.65 4.72 13.69
C TYR A 222 -1.46 5.11 12.46
N ALA A 223 -2.53 5.87 12.68
CA ALA A 223 -3.20 6.61 11.61
C ALA A 223 -2.75 8.06 11.59
N VAL A 224 -2.46 8.61 10.43
CA VAL A 224 -2.27 10.06 10.24
C VAL A 224 -3.61 10.75 10.51
N ALA A 225 -3.63 11.83 11.30
CA ALA A 225 -4.88 12.47 11.75
C ALA A 225 -5.73 13.04 10.60
N SER A 226 -5.12 13.35 9.44
CA SER A 226 -5.83 13.74 8.20
C SER A 226 -6.35 12.55 7.38
N GLY A 227 -6.16 11.32 7.86
CA GLY A 227 -6.53 10.09 7.16
C GLY A 227 -8.03 9.79 7.17
N SER A 228 -8.39 8.68 6.53
CA SER A 228 -9.79 8.25 6.43
C SER A 228 -10.37 7.86 7.79
N ILE A 229 -11.66 8.14 8.00
CA ILE A 229 -12.37 7.79 9.25
C ILE A 229 -12.29 6.29 9.55
N LYS A 230 -12.33 5.44 8.53
CA LYS A 230 -12.23 3.99 8.72
C LYS A 230 -10.85 3.60 9.27
N LEU A 231 -9.78 4.22 8.80
CA LEU A 231 -8.43 3.98 9.31
C LEU A 231 -8.26 4.55 10.72
N LEU A 232 -8.71 5.78 10.99
CA LEU A 232 -8.67 6.37 12.32
C LEU A 232 -9.33 5.48 13.38
N ASN A 233 -10.45 4.84 13.03
CA ASN A 233 -11.15 3.91 13.92
C ASN A 233 -10.45 2.54 14.08
N ALA A 234 -9.54 2.19 13.18
CA ALA A 234 -8.82 0.91 13.19
C ALA A 234 -7.45 0.98 13.86
N ALA A 235 -6.90 2.18 14.03
CA ALA A 235 -5.55 2.40 14.55
C ALA A 235 -5.49 2.35 16.09
N ASP A 236 -4.35 1.91 16.63
CA ASP A 236 -4.08 1.96 18.08
C ASP A 236 -3.82 3.40 18.52
N ARG A 237 -3.23 4.22 17.63
CA ARG A 237 -2.83 5.60 17.91
C ARG A 237 -3.07 6.49 16.71
N ILE A 238 -3.27 7.78 16.98
CA ILE A 238 -3.44 8.81 15.97
C ILE A 238 -2.25 9.75 16.06
N SER A 239 -1.52 9.91 14.96
CA SER A 239 -0.44 10.88 14.81
C SER A 239 -1.03 12.28 14.52
N VAL A 240 -0.16 13.27 14.34
CA VAL A 240 -0.56 14.59 13.83
C VAL A 240 -1.01 14.50 12.36
N PRO A 241 -1.71 15.53 11.83
CA PRO A 241 -1.99 15.61 10.39
C PRO A 241 -0.70 15.56 9.55
N PHE A 242 -0.82 15.11 8.28
CA PHE A 242 0.31 15.03 7.36
C PHE A 242 1.14 16.33 7.31
N GLU A 243 0.47 17.48 7.25
CA GLU A 243 1.07 18.81 7.13
C GLU A 243 1.88 19.22 8.39
N GLN A 244 1.78 18.47 9.47
CA GLN A 244 2.50 18.68 10.73
C GLN A 244 3.58 17.63 10.99
N ASP A 245 4.13 17.03 9.92
CA ASP A 245 5.25 16.09 9.97
C ASP A 245 4.93 14.79 10.74
N ALA A 246 3.93 14.05 10.24
CA ALA A 246 3.39 12.86 10.90
C ALA A 246 4.46 11.81 11.27
N LEU A 247 5.46 11.56 10.40
CA LEU A 247 6.53 10.59 10.67
C LEU A 247 7.47 11.05 11.78
N GLU A 248 7.81 12.34 11.82
CA GLU A 248 8.60 12.89 12.93
C GLU A 248 7.87 12.67 14.25
N SER A 249 6.58 13.04 14.33
CA SER A 249 5.75 12.85 15.52
C SER A 249 5.71 11.39 15.98
N VAL A 250 5.50 10.45 15.06
CA VAL A 250 5.51 9.01 15.37
C VAL A 250 6.88 8.57 15.91
N ILE A 251 7.97 8.97 15.25
CA ILE A 251 9.33 8.60 15.66
C ILE A 251 9.66 9.16 17.05
N GLU A 252 9.25 10.37 17.36
CA GLU A 252 9.43 10.96 18.70
C GLU A 252 8.62 10.20 19.76
N GLU A 253 7.39 9.82 19.45
CA GLU A 253 6.54 9.09 20.38
C GLU A 253 7.07 7.68 20.68
N ILE A 254 7.48 6.91 19.66
CA ILE A 254 8.00 5.55 19.86
C ILE A 254 9.31 5.52 20.68
N LEU A 255 10.03 6.64 20.78
CA LEU A 255 11.18 6.80 21.68
C LEU A 255 10.82 6.79 23.17
N THR A 256 9.59 7.18 23.49
CA THR A 256 9.12 7.32 24.88
C THR A 256 8.36 6.09 25.37
N LEU A 257 8.17 5.10 24.48
CA LEU A 257 7.51 3.85 24.82
C LEU A 257 8.40 2.99 25.73
N PRO A 258 7.82 2.34 26.75
CA PRO A 258 8.54 1.52 27.72
C PRO A 258 9.16 0.25 27.10
#